data_d0e81822889cad347d0a0ced4eb83039
#
_entry.id   d0e81822889cad347d0a0ced4eb83039
#
_cell.length_a   1.000
_cell.length_b   1.000
_cell.length_c   1.000
_cell.angle_alpha   90.00
_cell.angle_beta   90.00
_cell.angle_gamma   90.00
#
_symmetry.space_group_name_H-M   'P 1'
#
loop_
_entity.id
_entity.type
_entity.pdbx_description
1 polymer ?
#
loop_
_entity_poly.entity_id
_entity_poly.type
_entity_poly.pdbx_seq_one_letter_code
_entity_poly.pdbx_strand_id
1 'polypeptide(L)'
;MQTIEINGFLIDEFNQYGLKEGKTQGICPLCSHDRQPKNQKAQCASYDWERGLGTCHNCSTTFQLHTYQRKGASEKEYVRPDQKPTKELNSKVVQWFETRGISQKTLTDLRVGEGPEYMPQTGKTENTIWFNYLMGDQLINVKYRDGRKNFKLYKGAEKVFYNINSIVGYDTCIITEGEMDVLALHEAGVKNAISVPNGATLTNNNLDYLDNCIDYFEDKEKVILAVDQDDAGQMLQQELIRRLGAEVCFLVTFEDCKDANEYLLKYGKEKLAERITKARPVPLENVTTFKDIEDEVTDFVKNGFKPGYQIGLPNFDDIFSTYTGQFITVTGIPSSGKSDFVDQMVVGYNANYGWKTAFASPENAPTYLHAHKLMRKTWGDMPTRSDIGGSKWNEVSEHVNDNYFFIDMDKYSLESVLRKGAELVKRKGIKCLVIDPFNKIRDIDCKTEDVNRYTMEYLTKIEMFCKKYDVLTFIVAHPTKMYKDGNGKIEEPTMYNIKGGGEWYDACYHGILVHRDYDAKTVKAKVLKVKFQNLGENGAEAHFKWEHKSGRFIPHVLPGMAEGEKMPWE
;
A
#
# COMPACT_ATOMS: atom_id res chain seq x y z
N MET A 1 20.80 34.60 10.09
CA MET A 1 19.43 34.71 10.57
C MET A 1 18.85 33.32 10.47
N GLN A 2 18.33 32.75 11.56
CA GLN A 2 17.69 31.44 11.50
C GLN A 2 16.25 31.65 11.06
N THR A 3 15.90 31.11 9.90
CA THR A 3 14.54 31.10 9.36
C THR A 3 13.84 29.83 9.88
N ILE A 4 12.64 29.95 10.45
CA ILE A 4 11.79 28.77 10.75
C ILE A 4 10.59 28.80 9.83
N GLU A 5 10.20 27.60 9.41
CA GLU A 5 8.97 27.34 8.70
C GLU A 5 7.85 27.01 9.70
N ILE A 6 6.79 27.84 9.71
CA ILE A 6 5.58 27.57 10.50
C ILE A 6 4.41 27.42 9.53
N ASN A 7 3.80 26.24 9.49
CA ASN A 7 2.69 25.90 8.61
C ASN A 7 2.93 26.30 7.13
N GLY A 8 4.15 26.08 6.61
CA GLY A 8 4.51 26.44 5.23
C GLY A 8 4.92 27.90 5.02
N PHE A 9 4.98 28.71 6.06
CA PHE A 9 5.43 30.11 5.98
C PHE A 9 6.81 30.28 6.64
N LEU A 10 7.75 30.88 5.90
CA LEU A 10 9.06 31.23 6.42
C LEU A 10 8.95 32.46 7.32
N ILE A 11 9.41 32.37 8.57
CA ILE A 11 9.42 33.46 9.53
C ILE A 11 10.88 33.91 9.76
N ASP A 12 11.24 35.04 9.19
CA ASP A 12 12.59 35.61 9.27
C ASP A 12 12.90 36.30 10.60
N GLU A 13 11.88 36.69 11.37
CA GLU A 13 12.04 37.46 12.61
C GLU A 13 11.69 36.61 13.86
N PHE A 14 12.53 35.68 14.18
CA PHE A 14 12.43 34.81 15.35
C PHE A 14 12.28 35.54 16.68
N ASN A 15 13.02 36.66 16.83
CA ASN A 15 13.04 37.41 18.07
C ASN A 15 11.72 38.11 18.40
N GLN A 16 10.89 38.40 17.38
CA GLN A 16 9.62 39.11 17.55
C GLN A 16 8.59 38.27 18.31
N TYR A 17 8.60 36.92 18.10
CA TYR A 17 7.67 36.00 18.75
C TYR A 17 8.28 35.27 19.95
N GLY A 18 9.54 35.57 20.31
CA GLY A 18 10.25 34.88 21.40
C GLY A 18 10.54 33.39 21.11
N LEU A 19 10.50 33.00 19.86
CA LEU A 19 10.78 31.66 19.40
C LEU A 19 12.30 31.41 19.41
N LYS A 20 12.79 30.73 20.43
CA LYS A 20 14.17 30.24 20.49
C LYS A 20 14.11 28.75 20.75
N GLU A 21 14.93 27.99 20.02
CA GLU A 21 15.11 26.57 20.29
C GLU A 21 15.44 26.35 21.77
N GLY A 22 14.70 25.44 22.42
CA GLY A 22 14.81 25.16 23.85
C GLY A 22 13.91 26.01 24.77
N LYS A 23 13.26 27.08 24.30
CA LYS A 23 12.22 27.76 25.08
C LYS A 23 10.89 27.06 24.97
N THR A 24 10.25 26.82 26.11
CA THR A 24 8.97 26.09 26.20
C THR A 24 7.73 26.98 26.12
N GLN A 25 7.88 28.30 26.17
CA GLN A 25 6.76 29.26 26.08
C GLN A 25 7.14 30.52 25.28
N GLY A 26 6.17 31.12 24.61
CA GLY A 26 6.32 32.36 23.86
C GLY A 26 5.02 32.93 23.32
N ILE A 27 5.15 33.89 22.41
CA ILE A 27 4.05 34.59 21.77
C ILE A 27 3.56 33.75 20.59
N CYS A 28 2.24 33.58 20.46
CA CYS A 28 1.68 32.82 19.33
C CYS A 28 1.92 33.56 17.99
N PRO A 29 2.59 32.93 17.01
CA PRO A 29 2.82 33.55 15.71
C PRO A 29 1.55 33.70 14.86
N LEU A 30 0.50 32.93 15.17
CA LEU A 30 -0.74 32.89 14.38
C LEU A 30 -1.77 33.93 14.81
N CYS A 31 -1.87 34.26 16.11
CA CYS A 31 -2.93 35.14 16.60
C CYS A 31 -2.46 36.37 17.39
N SER A 32 -1.17 36.54 17.64
CA SER A 32 -0.69 37.63 18.46
C SER A 32 -0.87 39.00 17.81
N HIS A 33 -0.71 39.07 16.49
CA HIS A 33 -0.82 40.29 15.70
C HIS A 33 -2.27 40.83 15.60
N ASP A 34 -3.27 39.94 15.72
CA ASP A 34 -4.70 40.30 15.64
C ASP A 34 -5.29 40.74 16.99
N ARG A 35 -4.49 40.73 18.07
CA ARG A 35 -4.94 41.07 19.42
C ARG A 35 -4.88 42.58 19.67
N GLN A 36 -5.60 42.97 20.72
CA GLN A 36 -5.45 44.35 21.23
C GLN A 36 -3.98 44.63 21.59
N PRO A 37 -3.45 45.83 21.30
CA PRO A 37 -2.01 46.13 21.44
C PRO A 37 -1.38 45.75 22.78
N LYS A 38 -2.14 45.89 23.87
CA LYS A 38 -1.69 45.50 25.22
C LYS A 38 -1.46 44.00 25.42
N ASN A 39 -2.06 43.16 24.55
CA ASN A 39 -2.02 41.68 24.65
C ASN A 39 -1.16 41.02 23.56
N GLN A 40 -0.59 41.79 22.63
CA GLN A 40 0.19 41.23 21.52
C GLN A 40 1.50 40.56 21.97
N LYS A 41 2.04 40.96 23.13
CA LYS A 41 3.28 40.43 23.72
C LYS A 41 3.02 39.31 24.77
N ALA A 42 1.79 38.90 24.97
CA ALA A 42 1.46 37.86 25.95
C ALA A 42 2.01 36.49 25.53
N GLN A 43 2.71 35.84 26.44
CA GLN A 43 3.26 34.48 26.23
C GLN A 43 2.15 33.41 26.38
N CYS A 44 1.41 33.21 25.33
CA CYS A 44 0.20 32.37 25.30
C CYS A 44 0.38 31.05 24.54
N ALA A 45 1.55 30.80 24.00
CA ALA A 45 1.86 29.59 23.31
C ALA A 45 2.92 28.77 24.05
N SER A 46 2.71 27.47 24.13
CA SER A 46 3.69 26.48 24.59
C SER A 46 4.35 25.79 23.41
N TYR A 47 5.64 25.50 23.52
CA TYR A 47 6.46 24.91 22.46
C TYR A 47 7.06 23.59 22.90
N ASP A 48 6.87 22.56 22.09
CA ASP A 48 7.53 21.26 22.21
C ASP A 48 8.49 21.12 21.01
N TRP A 49 9.76 21.40 21.24
CA TRP A 49 10.79 21.39 20.19
C TRP A 49 11.18 19.97 19.79
N GLU A 50 11.00 18.97 20.67
CA GLU A 50 11.25 17.59 20.31
C GLU A 50 10.21 17.07 19.33
N ARG A 51 8.96 17.48 19.52
CA ARG A 51 7.85 17.14 18.60
C ARG A 51 7.68 18.13 17.47
N GLY A 52 8.38 19.26 17.50
CA GLY A 52 8.23 20.31 16.50
C GLY A 52 6.86 20.98 16.51
N LEU A 53 6.18 21.02 17.65
CA LEU A 53 4.81 21.51 17.80
C LEU A 53 4.74 22.72 18.73
N GLY A 54 3.96 23.73 18.35
CA GLY A 54 3.54 24.82 19.21
C GLY A 54 2.03 24.80 19.41
N THR A 55 1.56 25.02 20.63
CA THR A 55 0.12 25.10 20.94
C THR A 55 -0.20 26.41 21.61
N CYS A 56 -1.11 27.17 21.04
CA CYS A 56 -1.57 28.44 21.63
C CYS A 56 -2.79 28.23 22.53
N HIS A 57 -2.70 28.61 23.78
CA HIS A 57 -3.80 28.50 24.74
C HIS A 57 -4.88 29.58 24.56
N ASN A 58 -4.62 30.62 23.75
CA ASN A 58 -5.59 31.68 23.49
C ASN A 58 -6.47 31.44 22.26
N CYS A 59 -5.86 31.01 21.14
CA CYS A 59 -6.63 30.65 19.92
C CYS A 59 -6.88 29.16 19.79
N SER A 60 -6.40 28.35 20.74
CA SER A 60 -6.52 26.88 20.76
C SER A 60 -5.98 26.18 19.50
N THR A 61 -5.07 26.85 18.78
CA THR A 61 -4.50 26.35 17.53
C THR A 61 -3.14 25.72 17.79
N THR A 62 -2.92 24.54 17.24
CA THR A 62 -1.62 23.88 17.18
C THR A 62 -0.97 24.20 15.83
N PHE A 63 0.33 24.53 15.86
CA PHE A 63 1.11 24.85 14.67
C PHE A 63 2.46 24.13 14.70
N GLN A 64 3.02 23.88 13.53
CA GLN A 64 4.33 23.24 13.41
C GLN A 64 5.44 24.28 13.55
N LEU A 65 6.42 24.00 14.41
CA LEU A 65 7.62 24.84 14.61
C LEU A 65 8.72 24.52 13.58
N HIS A 66 8.79 23.26 13.15
CA HIS A 66 9.65 22.76 12.09
C HIS A 66 9.02 21.49 11.49
N THR A 67 9.42 21.12 10.30
CA THR A 67 9.05 19.83 9.72
C THR A 67 9.50 18.71 10.65
N TYR A 68 8.54 17.88 11.08
CA TYR A 68 8.81 16.76 11.96
C TYR A 68 9.72 15.76 11.25
N GLN A 69 11.01 15.82 11.53
CA GLN A 69 11.90 14.71 11.21
C GLN A 69 11.63 13.60 12.23
N ARG A 70 10.96 12.53 11.83
CA ARG A 70 10.85 11.33 12.64
C ARG A 70 12.26 10.87 13.04
N LYS A 71 12.67 11.15 14.27
CA LYS A 71 13.76 10.42 14.90
C LYS A 71 13.24 9.01 15.12
N GLY A 72 13.61 8.07 14.22
CA GLY A 72 13.29 6.66 14.43
C GLY A 72 12.82 5.83 13.25
N ALA A 73 12.55 6.40 12.07
CA ALA A 73 12.72 5.59 10.87
C ALA A 73 14.21 5.69 10.53
N SER A 74 14.97 4.63 10.73
CA SER A 74 16.27 4.52 10.09
C SER A 74 16.00 4.71 8.60
N GLU A 75 16.48 5.82 8.02
CA GLU A 75 16.54 5.92 6.56
C GLU A 75 17.23 4.64 6.13
N LYS A 76 16.60 3.87 5.25
CA LYS A 76 17.25 2.69 4.67
C LYS A 76 18.58 3.20 4.09
N GLU A 77 19.70 2.80 4.68
CA GLU A 77 21.00 3.11 4.12
C GLU A 77 21.15 2.30 2.85
N TYR A 78 20.96 2.97 1.73
CA TYR A 78 21.18 2.37 0.42
C TYR A 78 22.65 2.41 0.05
N VAL A 79 23.14 1.32 -0.50
CA VAL A 79 24.48 1.27 -1.08
C VAL A 79 24.46 2.03 -2.42
N ARG A 80 25.35 2.99 -2.59
CA ARG A 80 25.51 3.69 -3.87
C ARG A 80 26.54 2.97 -4.73
N PRO A 81 26.23 2.70 -6.02
CA PRO A 81 27.22 2.14 -6.93
C PRO A 81 28.40 3.08 -7.12
N ASP A 82 29.62 2.54 -7.13
CA ASP A 82 30.78 3.32 -7.53
C ASP A 82 30.65 3.75 -8.99
N GLN A 83 30.89 5.03 -9.26
CA GLN A 83 30.94 5.54 -10.63
C GLN A 83 32.15 4.91 -11.35
N LYS A 84 31.92 3.83 -12.06
CA LYS A 84 32.91 3.31 -12.99
C LYS A 84 32.89 4.20 -14.24
N PRO A 85 34.04 4.66 -14.74
CA PRO A 85 34.08 5.42 -15.98
C PRO A 85 33.43 4.58 -17.09
N THR A 86 32.42 5.15 -17.75
CA THR A 86 31.83 4.56 -18.96
C THR A 86 32.92 4.49 -20.01
N LYS A 87 33.42 3.29 -20.31
CA LYS A 87 34.22 3.06 -21.51
C LYS A 87 33.31 3.27 -22.72
N GLU A 88 33.89 3.78 -23.81
CA GLU A 88 33.21 3.76 -25.10
C GLU A 88 32.69 2.34 -25.34
N LEU A 89 31.40 2.25 -25.75
CA LEU A 89 30.78 0.97 -26.00
C LEU A 89 31.53 0.23 -27.12
N ASN A 90 31.75 -1.06 -26.92
CA ASN A 90 32.36 -1.91 -27.94
C ASN A 90 31.49 -1.91 -29.22
N SER A 91 32.14 -1.92 -30.38
CA SER A 91 31.44 -1.95 -31.67
C SER A 91 30.41 -3.08 -31.80
N LYS A 92 30.66 -4.25 -31.18
CA LYS A 92 29.70 -5.37 -31.19
C LYS A 92 28.44 -5.07 -30.36
N VAL A 93 28.57 -4.36 -29.26
CA VAL A 93 27.44 -3.94 -28.42
C VAL A 93 26.65 -2.87 -29.16
N VAL A 94 27.30 -1.89 -29.78
CA VAL A 94 26.65 -0.88 -30.60
C VAL A 94 25.89 -1.55 -31.76
N GLN A 95 26.51 -2.45 -32.51
CA GLN A 95 25.87 -3.20 -33.58
C GLN A 95 24.65 -3.99 -33.12
N TRP A 96 24.74 -4.59 -31.91
CA TRP A 96 23.59 -5.29 -31.33
C TRP A 96 22.40 -4.35 -31.06
N PHE A 97 22.66 -3.14 -30.54
CA PHE A 97 21.61 -2.14 -30.36
C PHE A 97 21.05 -1.62 -31.71
N GLU A 98 21.91 -1.48 -32.72
CA GLU A 98 21.48 -1.11 -34.08
C GLU A 98 20.51 -2.14 -34.68
N THR A 99 20.72 -3.45 -34.41
CA THR A 99 19.74 -4.48 -34.79
C THR A 99 18.40 -4.34 -34.09
N ARG A 100 18.36 -3.57 -33.00
CA ARG A 100 17.16 -3.21 -32.24
C ARG A 100 16.61 -1.83 -32.60
N GLY A 101 17.15 -1.21 -33.66
CA GLY A 101 16.73 0.12 -34.11
C GLY A 101 17.21 1.27 -33.22
N ILE A 102 18.19 1.02 -32.33
CA ILE A 102 18.73 2.00 -31.38
C ILE A 102 20.09 2.48 -31.85
N SER A 103 20.25 3.78 -32.05
CA SER A 103 21.50 4.40 -32.49
C SER A 103 22.50 4.60 -31.33
N GLN A 104 23.79 4.70 -31.67
CA GLN A 104 24.85 5.02 -30.72
C GLN A 104 24.58 6.36 -30.00
N LYS A 105 23.97 7.32 -30.67
CA LYS A 105 23.58 8.59 -30.07
C LYS A 105 22.62 8.39 -28.88
N THR A 106 21.58 7.59 -29.07
CA THR A 106 20.61 7.26 -27.99
C THR A 106 21.30 6.59 -26.80
N LEU A 107 22.25 5.68 -27.07
CA LEU A 107 23.03 5.02 -26.01
C LEU A 107 23.87 6.01 -25.21
N THR A 108 24.48 6.98 -25.88
CA THR A 108 25.26 8.05 -25.24
C THR A 108 24.37 8.99 -24.45
N ASP A 109 23.26 9.46 -25.04
CA ASP A 109 22.30 10.36 -24.41
C ASP A 109 21.75 9.76 -23.10
N LEU A 110 21.46 8.46 -23.09
CA LEU A 110 20.91 7.73 -21.93
C LEU A 110 21.98 7.04 -21.07
N ARG A 111 23.27 7.37 -21.30
CA ARG A 111 24.41 6.92 -20.51
C ARG A 111 24.48 5.40 -20.34
N VAL A 112 24.14 4.64 -21.38
CA VAL A 112 24.28 3.19 -21.42
C VAL A 112 25.75 2.84 -21.37
N GLY A 113 26.16 1.93 -20.50
CA GLY A 113 27.54 1.51 -20.29
C GLY A 113 27.77 0.04 -20.63
N GLU A 114 29.01 -0.36 -20.57
CA GLU A 114 29.47 -1.74 -20.81
C GLU A 114 30.65 -2.06 -19.90
N GLY A 115 30.70 -3.29 -19.42
CA GLY A 115 31.88 -3.79 -18.69
C GLY A 115 31.67 -5.14 -18.03
N PRO A 116 32.74 -5.70 -17.44
CA PRO A 116 32.68 -6.98 -16.77
C PRO A 116 31.90 -6.87 -15.45
N GLU A 117 30.96 -7.80 -15.25
CA GLU A 117 30.20 -7.93 -14.01
C GLU A 117 29.91 -9.40 -13.69
N TYR A 118 29.95 -9.76 -12.39
CA TYR A 118 29.63 -11.10 -11.94
C TYR A 118 28.13 -11.34 -12.04
N MET A 119 27.72 -12.37 -12.79
CA MET A 119 26.33 -12.76 -12.97
C MET A 119 26.01 -14.03 -12.17
N PRO A 120 25.16 -13.94 -11.13
CA PRO A 120 24.84 -15.10 -10.28
C PRO A 120 24.20 -16.26 -11.05
N GLN A 121 23.43 -15.97 -12.10
CA GLN A 121 22.74 -16.97 -12.91
C GLN A 121 23.69 -17.87 -13.70
N THR A 122 24.87 -17.34 -14.07
CA THR A 122 25.89 -18.10 -14.79
C THR A 122 27.08 -18.50 -13.91
N GLY A 123 27.19 -17.91 -12.70
CA GLY A 123 28.30 -18.12 -11.77
C GLY A 123 29.64 -17.57 -12.27
N LYS A 124 29.63 -16.66 -13.25
CA LYS A 124 30.83 -16.12 -13.91
C LYS A 124 30.80 -14.60 -14.04
N THR A 125 31.99 -14.02 -14.17
CA THR A 125 32.13 -12.63 -14.61
C THR A 125 32.04 -12.59 -16.12
N GLU A 126 31.05 -11.89 -16.65
CA GLU A 126 30.77 -11.75 -18.08
C GLU A 126 30.76 -10.28 -18.48
N ASN A 127 30.94 -9.98 -19.77
CA ASN A 127 30.74 -8.63 -20.25
C ASN A 127 29.25 -8.34 -20.30
N THR A 128 28.83 -7.24 -19.68
CA THR A 128 27.43 -6.88 -19.48
C THR A 128 27.15 -5.47 -19.97
N ILE A 129 25.91 -5.24 -20.41
CA ILE A 129 25.36 -3.91 -20.67
C ILE A 129 24.90 -3.33 -19.33
N TRP A 130 25.18 -2.04 -19.11
CA TRP A 130 24.83 -1.31 -17.90
C TRP A 130 23.80 -0.25 -18.20
N PHE A 131 22.64 -0.38 -17.59
CA PHE A 131 21.64 0.68 -17.55
C PHE A 131 21.84 1.47 -16.25
N ASN A 132 22.25 2.73 -16.38
CA ASN A 132 22.57 3.59 -15.24
C ASN A 132 21.32 4.36 -14.80
N TYR A 133 20.92 4.18 -13.55
CA TYR A 133 19.78 4.87 -12.94
C TYR A 133 20.27 6.09 -12.19
N LEU A 134 19.88 7.28 -12.65
CA LEU A 134 20.34 8.54 -12.10
C LEU A 134 19.17 9.35 -11.52
N MET A 135 19.42 10.01 -10.39
CA MET A 135 18.56 11.09 -9.87
C MET A 135 19.43 12.36 -9.76
N GLY A 136 19.06 13.40 -10.49
CA GLY A 136 19.99 14.50 -10.76
C GLY A 136 21.24 13.96 -11.45
N ASP A 137 22.43 14.31 -10.91
CA ASP A 137 23.71 13.80 -11.40
C ASP A 137 24.24 12.58 -10.61
N GLN A 138 23.49 12.12 -9.60
CA GLN A 138 23.92 11.02 -8.75
C GLN A 138 23.53 9.68 -9.36
N LEU A 139 24.47 8.73 -9.42
CA LEU A 139 24.20 7.33 -9.77
C LEU A 139 23.57 6.62 -8.58
N ILE A 140 22.32 6.24 -8.72
CA ILE A 140 21.51 5.61 -7.67
C ILE A 140 21.59 4.09 -7.74
N ASN A 141 21.46 3.54 -8.95
CA ASN A 141 21.47 2.09 -9.18
C ASN A 141 22.07 1.77 -10.55
N VAL A 142 22.41 0.51 -10.77
CA VAL A 142 22.81 -0.01 -12.08
C VAL A 142 22.11 -1.35 -12.30
N LYS A 143 21.49 -1.50 -13.47
CA LYS A 143 20.97 -2.79 -13.92
C LYS A 143 21.89 -3.37 -14.98
N TYR A 144 22.40 -4.55 -14.70
CA TYR A 144 23.30 -5.29 -15.56
C TYR A 144 22.53 -6.30 -16.39
N ARG A 145 22.90 -6.42 -17.68
CA ARG A 145 22.33 -7.39 -18.60
C ARG A 145 23.43 -8.13 -19.31
N ASP A 146 23.45 -9.46 -19.22
CA ASP A 146 24.38 -10.30 -19.99
C ASP A 146 23.86 -10.66 -21.38
N GLY A 147 24.68 -11.34 -22.18
CA GLY A 147 24.31 -11.79 -23.53
C GLY A 147 23.21 -12.85 -23.58
N ARG A 148 22.89 -13.51 -22.45
CA ARG A 148 21.85 -14.55 -22.33
C ARG A 148 20.51 -14.00 -21.81
N LYS A 149 20.39 -12.67 -21.71
CA LYS A 149 19.20 -11.98 -21.18
C LYS A 149 18.98 -12.23 -19.68
N ASN A 150 20.04 -12.52 -18.91
CA ASN A 150 19.97 -12.47 -17.46
C ASN A 150 20.16 -11.03 -16.97
N PHE A 151 19.44 -10.68 -15.90
CA PHE A 151 19.48 -9.36 -15.31
C PHE A 151 19.87 -9.41 -13.85
N LYS A 152 20.52 -8.35 -13.38
CA LYS A 152 20.90 -8.14 -11.98
C LYS A 152 20.91 -6.65 -11.68
N LEU A 153 20.30 -6.23 -10.57
CA LEU A 153 20.47 -4.89 -10.01
C LEU A 153 21.71 -4.86 -9.09
N TYR A 154 22.28 -3.68 -8.89
CA TYR A 154 23.35 -3.50 -7.91
C TYR A 154 22.82 -3.82 -6.51
N LYS A 155 23.55 -4.69 -5.79
CA LYS A 155 23.07 -5.22 -4.50
C LYS A 155 22.97 -4.12 -3.44
N GLY A 156 21.82 -3.99 -2.81
CA GLY A 156 21.58 -3.02 -1.74
C GLY A 156 21.38 -1.58 -2.22
N ALA A 157 21.32 -1.35 -3.54
CA ALA A 157 21.03 -0.03 -4.09
C ALA A 157 19.52 0.29 -4.05
N GLU A 158 19.23 1.56 -3.94
CA GLU A 158 17.86 2.07 -3.99
C GLU A 158 17.21 1.78 -5.36
N LYS A 159 15.96 1.35 -5.33
CA LYS A 159 15.19 1.15 -6.57
C LYS A 159 14.50 2.46 -6.93
N VAL A 160 14.73 2.92 -8.14
CA VAL A 160 14.11 4.10 -8.74
C VAL A 160 13.74 3.78 -10.19
N PHE A 161 12.94 4.61 -10.84
CA PHE A 161 12.70 4.45 -12.28
C PHE A 161 13.98 4.74 -13.09
N TYR A 162 14.19 3.96 -14.14
CA TYR A 162 15.21 4.27 -15.14
C TYR A 162 14.83 5.58 -15.85
N ASN A 163 15.82 6.44 -16.07
CA ASN A 163 15.68 7.73 -16.74
C ASN A 163 14.72 8.71 -16.05
N ILE A 164 14.55 8.64 -14.72
CA ILE A 164 13.58 9.45 -13.97
C ILE A 164 13.76 10.96 -14.18
N ASN A 165 14.98 11.44 -14.39
CA ASN A 165 15.26 12.86 -14.63
C ASN A 165 14.56 13.39 -15.88
N SER A 166 14.24 12.53 -16.84
CA SER A 166 13.65 12.93 -18.13
C SER A 166 12.23 13.46 -18.02
N ILE A 167 11.54 13.21 -16.92
CA ILE A 167 10.17 13.68 -16.72
C ILE A 167 10.09 15.01 -15.96
N VAL A 168 11.21 15.51 -15.46
CA VAL A 168 11.27 16.80 -14.76
C VAL A 168 10.95 17.93 -15.72
N GLY A 169 9.99 18.78 -15.35
CA GLY A 169 9.55 19.93 -16.18
C GLY A 169 8.62 19.56 -17.34
N TYR A 170 8.13 18.32 -17.40
CA TYR A 170 7.07 17.89 -18.33
C TYR A 170 5.79 17.58 -17.56
N ASP A 171 4.65 18.06 -18.06
CA ASP A 171 3.33 17.73 -17.52
C ASP A 171 2.90 16.29 -17.88
N THR A 172 3.59 15.69 -18.86
CA THR A 172 3.33 14.33 -19.35
C THR A 172 4.57 13.46 -19.17
N CYS A 173 4.37 12.21 -18.70
CA CYS A 173 5.40 11.19 -18.69
C CYS A 173 4.89 9.87 -19.29
N ILE A 174 5.81 9.02 -19.74
CA ILE A 174 5.51 7.69 -20.26
C ILE A 174 6.21 6.66 -19.38
N ILE A 175 5.47 5.68 -18.87
CA ILE A 175 6.01 4.56 -18.09
C ILE A 175 6.00 3.31 -18.95
N THR A 176 7.17 2.68 -19.13
CA THR A 176 7.36 1.40 -19.80
C THR A 176 7.80 0.32 -18.84
N GLU A 177 7.79 -0.94 -19.29
CA GLU A 177 8.26 -2.06 -18.47
C GLU A 177 9.78 -2.27 -18.54
N GLY A 178 10.39 -1.96 -19.67
CA GLY A 178 11.82 -2.22 -19.90
C GLY A 178 12.64 -1.00 -20.31
N GLU A 179 13.94 -1.03 -20.03
CA GLU A 179 14.89 0.00 -20.46
C GLU A 179 14.98 0.09 -21.99
N MET A 180 14.79 -1.06 -22.68
CA MET A 180 14.82 -1.10 -24.14
C MET A 180 13.70 -0.29 -24.78
N ASP A 181 12.53 -0.23 -24.10
CA ASP A 181 11.39 0.57 -24.56
C ASP A 181 11.65 2.06 -24.37
N VAL A 182 12.29 2.45 -23.29
CA VAL A 182 12.77 3.83 -23.09
C VAL A 182 13.75 4.23 -24.17
N LEU A 183 14.71 3.35 -24.53
CA LEU A 183 15.63 3.59 -25.63
C LEU A 183 14.89 3.73 -26.96
N ALA A 184 13.90 2.88 -27.23
CA ALA A 184 13.09 2.92 -28.45
C ALA A 184 12.28 4.22 -28.55
N LEU A 185 11.64 4.64 -27.46
CA LEU A 185 10.91 5.90 -27.39
C LEU A 185 11.82 7.11 -27.57
N HIS A 186 12.99 7.09 -26.92
CA HIS A 186 14.00 8.14 -27.08
C HIS A 186 14.48 8.24 -28.52
N GLU A 187 14.70 7.11 -29.19
CA GLU A 187 15.09 7.03 -30.60
C GLU A 187 13.99 7.61 -31.52
N ALA A 188 12.71 7.43 -31.16
CA ALA A 188 11.56 8.01 -31.85
C ALA A 188 11.34 9.50 -31.51
N GLY A 189 12.21 10.13 -30.71
CA GLY A 189 12.08 11.53 -30.31
C GLY A 189 11.21 11.79 -29.07
N VAL A 190 10.67 10.76 -28.44
CA VAL A 190 9.90 10.84 -27.20
C VAL A 190 10.87 10.78 -26.02
N LYS A 191 11.16 11.93 -25.39
CA LYS A 191 12.25 12.06 -24.42
C LYS A 191 11.84 11.82 -22.97
N ASN A 192 10.58 12.01 -22.63
CA ASN A 192 10.01 11.94 -21.28
C ASN A 192 9.49 10.53 -20.95
N ALA A 193 10.23 9.50 -21.33
CA ALA A 193 9.94 8.11 -21.05
C ALA A 193 10.84 7.55 -19.95
N ILE A 194 10.26 6.77 -19.04
CA ILE A 194 10.91 6.09 -17.93
C ILE A 194 10.51 4.61 -17.91
N SER A 195 11.30 3.75 -17.28
CA SER A 195 10.89 2.36 -17.07
C SER A 195 11.04 1.89 -15.63
N VAL A 196 10.25 0.86 -15.29
CA VAL A 196 10.37 0.19 -14.00
C VAL A 196 11.68 -0.60 -13.91
N PRO A 197 12.34 -0.66 -12.73
CA PRO A 197 13.64 -1.33 -12.59
C PRO A 197 13.53 -2.86 -12.62
N ASN A 198 12.41 -3.39 -12.15
CA ASN A 198 12.08 -4.81 -12.19
C ASN A 198 10.85 -4.96 -13.06
N GLY A 199 10.88 -5.89 -14.02
CA GLY A 199 9.70 -6.22 -14.79
C GLY A 199 8.52 -6.60 -13.89
N ALA A 200 7.31 -6.54 -14.43
CA ALA A 200 6.11 -6.95 -13.74
C ALA A 200 6.20 -8.42 -13.30
N THR A 201 5.67 -8.73 -12.13
CA THR A 201 5.58 -10.10 -11.62
C THR A 201 4.17 -10.38 -11.11
N LEU A 202 3.68 -11.58 -11.37
CA LEU A 202 2.33 -12.01 -10.95
C LEU A 202 2.15 -12.12 -9.42
N THR A 203 3.24 -12.13 -8.66
CA THR A 203 3.22 -12.45 -7.23
C THR A 203 3.65 -11.32 -6.30
N ASN A 204 4.24 -10.25 -6.82
CA ASN A 204 4.74 -9.17 -5.97
C ASN A 204 4.47 -7.78 -6.58
N ASN A 205 3.45 -7.12 -6.06
CA ASN A 205 3.03 -5.77 -6.47
C ASN A 205 3.71 -4.66 -5.64
N ASN A 206 4.84 -4.95 -5.01
CA ASN A 206 5.58 -3.98 -4.22
C ASN A 206 6.37 -3.04 -5.16
N LEU A 207 5.77 -1.88 -5.46
CA LEU A 207 6.41 -0.86 -6.30
C LEU A 207 7.29 0.07 -5.45
N ASP A 208 8.33 -0.49 -4.77
CA ASP A 208 9.25 0.29 -3.92
C ASP A 208 9.86 1.48 -4.69
N TYR A 209 10.14 1.30 -5.98
CA TYR A 209 10.66 2.35 -6.86
C TYR A 209 9.65 3.49 -7.08
N LEU A 210 8.35 3.21 -7.05
CA LEU A 210 7.32 4.24 -7.10
C LEU A 210 7.22 4.98 -5.76
N ASP A 211 7.35 4.25 -4.63
CA ASP A 211 7.42 4.86 -3.29
C ASP A 211 8.56 5.88 -3.21
N ASN A 212 9.73 5.52 -3.76
CA ASN A 212 10.94 6.35 -3.74
C ASN A 212 10.88 7.53 -4.72
N CYS A 213 9.99 7.47 -5.73
CA CYS A 213 9.90 8.48 -6.79
C CYS A 213 8.53 9.17 -6.85
N ILE A 214 7.65 8.99 -5.87
CA ILE A 214 6.27 9.47 -5.94
C ILE A 214 6.17 10.99 -6.15
N ASP A 215 7.09 11.76 -5.58
CA ASP A 215 7.11 13.21 -5.66
C ASP A 215 7.33 13.71 -7.12
N TYR A 216 7.94 12.89 -8.00
CA TYR A 216 8.10 13.20 -9.42
C TYR A 216 6.78 13.15 -10.22
N PHE A 217 5.72 12.59 -9.61
CA PHE A 217 4.42 12.43 -10.25
C PHE A 217 3.35 13.41 -9.73
N GLU A 218 3.67 14.20 -8.70
CA GLU A 218 2.68 15.10 -8.05
C GLU A 218 2.17 16.20 -9.00
N ASP A 219 3.00 16.63 -9.97
CA ASP A 219 2.71 17.69 -10.94
C ASP A 219 2.30 17.15 -12.33
N LYS A 220 2.12 15.83 -12.49
CA LYS A 220 1.82 15.24 -13.80
C LYS A 220 0.32 15.32 -14.11
N GLU A 221 -0.01 15.96 -15.22
CA GLU A 221 -1.37 16.00 -15.76
C GLU A 221 -1.69 14.74 -16.58
N LYS A 222 -0.65 14.08 -17.13
CA LYS A 222 -0.81 12.91 -18.00
C LYS A 222 0.31 11.89 -17.78
N VAL A 223 -0.06 10.68 -17.39
CA VAL A 223 0.84 9.53 -17.26
C VAL A 223 0.43 8.46 -18.26
N ILE A 224 1.22 8.27 -19.31
CA ILE A 224 0.94 7.27 -20.34
C ILE A 224 1.57 5.94 -19.93
N LEU A 225 0.76 4.92 -19.75
CA LEU A 225 1.18 3.57 -19.41
C LEU A 225 1.40 2.78 -20.71
N ALA A 226 2.66 2.54 -21.02
CA ALA A 226 3.14 1.85 -22.22
C ALA A 226 3.84 0.54 -21.82
N VAL A 227 3.16 -0.27 -21.01
CA VAL A 227 3.65 -1.54 -20.47
C VAL A 227 3.38 -2.69 -21.44
N ASP A 228 4.01 -3.84 -21.20
CA ASP A 228 3.87 -5.04 -22.01
C ASP A 228 2.41 -5.52 -22.05
N GLN A 229 2.01 -6.16 -23.17
CA GLN A 229 0.63 -6.60 -23.40
C GLN A 229 0.35 -8.02 -22.81
N ASP A 230 1.19 -8.50 -21.88
CA ASP A 230 1.00 -9.78 -21.20
C ASP A 230 0.34 -9.59 -19.82
N ASP A 231 -0.02 -10.70 -19.16
CA ASP A 231 -0.71 -10.68 -17.85
C ASP A 231 0.06 -9.90 -16.79
N ALA A 232 1.39 -9.99 -16.80
CA ALA A 232 2.24 -9.30 -15.82
C ALA A 232 2.23 -7.79 -16.06
N GLY A 233 2.30 -7.35 -17.32
CA GLY A 233 2.19 -5.95 -17.70
C GLY A 233 0.81 -5.36 -17.39
N GLN A 234 -0.27 -6.14 -17.57
CA GLN A 234 -1.62 -5.71 -17.20
C GLN A 234 -1.75 -5.52 -15.67
N MET A 235 -1.17 -6.41 -14.86
CA MET A 235 -1.17 -6.25 -13.41
C MET A 235 -0.37 -5.01 -12.99
N LEU A 236 0.78 -4.76 -13.60
CA LEU A 236 1.56 -3.54 -13.37
C LEU A 236 0.74 -2.29 -13.73
N GLN A 237 0.05 -2.31 -14.87
CA GLN A 237 -0.82 -1.22 -15.33
C GLN A 237 -1.91 -0.91 -14.30
N GLN A 238 -2.62 -1.92 -13.82
CA GLN A 238 -3.68 -1.76 -12.83
C GLN A 238 -3.14 -1.16 -11.51
N GLU A 239 -1.99 -1.64 -11.05
CA GLU A 239 -1.38 -1.13 -9.82
C GLU A 239 -0.88 0.32 -9.98
N LEU A 240 -0.31 0.68 -11.13
CA LEU A 240 0.07 2.06 -11.44
C LEU A 240 -1.17 2.98 -11.47
N ILE A 241 -2.26 2.56 -12.14
CA ILE A 241 -3.52 3.31 -12.15
C ILE A 241 -4.07 3.50 -10.73
N ARG A 242 -4.07 2.43 -9.93
CA ARG A 242 -4.54 2.48 -8.54
C ARG A 242 -3.77 3.48 -7.69
N ARG A 243 -2.46 3.59 -7.90
CA ARG A 243 -1.58 4.41 -7.08
C ARG A 243 -1.43 5.84 -7.59
N LEU A 244 -1.40 6.04 -8.89
CA LEU A 244 -1.26 7.38 -9.50
C LEU A 244 -2.61 8.08 -9.67
N GLY A 245 -3.69 7.32 -9.85
CA GLY A 245 -5.04 7.82 -10.10
C GLY A 245 -5.45 7.63 -11.56
N ALA A 246 -6.68 7.16 -11.77
CA ALA A 246 -7.21 6.91 -13.12
C ALA A 246 -7.35 8.22 -13.93
N GLU A 247 -7.56 9.33 -13.25
CA GLU A 247 -7.76 10.65 -13.84
C GLU A 247 -6.54 11.18 -14.60
N VAL A 248 -5.33 10.79 -14.21
CA VAL A 248 -4.08 11.19 -14.87
C VAL A 248 -3.50 10.10 -15.76
N CYS A 249 -4.00 8.86 -15.67
CA CYS A 249 -3.49 7.73 -16.42
C CYS A 249 -4.11 7.60 -17.80
N PHE A 250 -3.26 7.31 -18.81
CA PHE A 250 -3.65 7.05 -20.17
C PHE A 250 -3.02 5.75 -20.65
N LEU A 251 -3.73 5.00 -21.45
CA LEU A 251 -3.32 3.69 -21.94
C LEU A 251 -2.91 3.77 -23.41
N VAL A 252 -1.82 3.10 -23.72
CA VAL A 252 -1.38 2.87 -25.10
C VAL A 252 -1.19 1.38 -25.35
N THR A 253 -1.62 0.90 -26.51
CA THR A 253 -1.43 -0.49 -26.95
C THR A 253 -0.56 -0.48 -28.21
N PHE A 254 0.29 -1.47 -28.38
CA PHE A 254 1.20 -1.59 -29.52
C PHE A 254 0.67 -2.54 -30.61
N GLU A 255 -0.66 -2.61 -30.74
CA GLU A 255 -1.36 -3.44 -31.76
C GLU A 255 -0.91 -4.91 -31.69
N ASP A 256 -0.25 -5.38 -32.75
CA ASP A 256 0.27 -6.74 -32.88
C ASP A 256 1.73 -6.89 -32.42
N CYS A 257 2.28 -5.89 -31.73
CA CYS A 257 3.61 -5.90 -31.11
C CYS A 257 3.49 -6.00 -29.60
N LYS A 258 4.44 -6.69 -28.99
CA LYS A 258 4.46 -6.88 -27.54
C LYS A 258 4.78 -5.58 -26.79
N ASP A 259 5.76 -4.84 -27.30
CA ASP A 259 6.36 -3.69 -26.62
C ASP A 259 6.74 -2.56 -27.59
N ALA A 260 7.23 -1.45 -27.08
CA ALA A 260 7.61 -0.28 -27.87
C ALA A 260 8.83 -0.55 -28.78
N ASN A 261 9.77 -1.40 -28.34
CA ASN A 261 10.94 -1.72 -29.15
C ASN A 261 10.57 -2.58 -30.37
N GLU A 262 9.68 -3.55 -30.22
CA GLU A 262 9.16 -4.35 -31.33
C GLU A 262 8.37 -3.47 -32.31
N TYR A 263 7.56 -2.54 -31.78
CA TYR A 263 6.81 -1.58 -32.62
C TYR A 263 7.73 -0.65 -33.39
N LEU A 264 8.83 -0.17 -32.79
CA LEU A 264 9.85 0.63 -33.47
C LEU A 264 10.45 -0.13 -34.66
N LEU A 265 10.82 -1.39 -34.46
CA LEU A 265 11.41 -2.22 -35.52
C LEU A 265 10.47 -2.47 -36.69
N LYS A 266 9.19 -2.66 -36.39
CA LYS A 266 8.19 -3.03 -37.40
C LYS A 266 7.66 -1.82 -38.15
N TYR A 267 7.42 -0.72 -37.46
CA TYR A 267 6.69 0.42 -38.03
C TYR A 267 7.52 1.71 -38.15
N GLY A 268 8.68 1.77 -37.51
CA GLY A 268 9.58 2.92 -37.56
C GLY A 268 9.28 4.01 -36.49
N LYS A 269 10.17 5.00 -36.45
CA LYS A 269 10.23 6.05 -35.41
C LYS A 269 8.98 6.94 -35.42
N GLU A 270 8.58 7.41 -36.59
CA GLU A 270 7.46 8.33 -36.76
C GLU A 270 6.15 7.71 -36.26
N LYS A 271 5.93 6.43 -36.64
CA LYS A 271 4.72 5.73 -36.20
C LYS A 271 4.72 5.40 -34.72
N LEU A 272 5.88 5.11 -34.13
CA LEU A 272 6.00 4.92 -32.67
C LEU A 272 5.66 6.22 -31.92
N ALA A 273 6.23 7.35 -32.34
CA ALA A 273 5.91 8.65 -31.75
C ALA A 273 4.41 8.99 -31.90
N GLU A 274 3.83 8.77 -33.10
CA GLU A 274 2.39 8.96 -33.34
C GLU A 274 1.54 8.04 -32.44
N ARG A 275 1.99 6.80 -32.21
CA ARG A 275 1.27 5.83 -31.36
C ARG A 275 1.13 6.32 -29.93
N ILE A 276 2.18 6.91 -29.37
CA ILE A 276 2.15 7.51 -28.02
C ILE A 276 1.15 8.66 -27.94
N THR A 277 1.05 9.50 -28.98
CA THR A 277 0.08 10.61 -28.97
C THR A 277 -1.38 10.13 -29.00
N LYS A 278 -1.63 8.90 -29.47
CA LYS A 278 -2.95 8.25 -29.52
C LYS A 278 -3.33 7.53 -28.22
N ALA A 279 -2.54 7.69 -27.15
CA ALA A 279 -2.90 7.15 -25.84
C ALA A 279 -4.30 7.62 -25.41
N ARG A 280 -5.13 6.69 -24.94
CA ARG A 280 -6.50 6.95 -24.53
C ARG A 280 -6.57 7.06 -23.01
N PRO A 281 -7.42 7.96 -22.46
CA PRO A 281 -7.64 7.99 -21.02
C PRO A 281 -8.14 6.62 -20.54
N VAL A 282 -7.83 6.29 -19.29
CA VAL A 282 -8.50 5.18 -18.61
C VAL A 282 -10.02 5.39 -18.74
N PRO A 283 -10.81 4.34 -19.02
CA PRO A 283 -12.27 4.46 -19.16
C PRO A 283 -12.89 5.28 -18.03
N LEU A 284 -13.95 6.04 -18.36
CA LEU A 284 -14.62 6.93 -17.43
C LEU A 284 -14.94 6.22 -16.11
N GLU A 285 -14.52 6.85 -15.00
CA GLU A 285 -14.85 6.35 -13.66
C GLU A 285 -16.36 6.07 -13.56
N ASN A 286 -16.71 4.88 -13.14
CA ASN A 286 -18.10 4.43 -12.93
C ASN A 286 -18.95 4.21 -14.19
N VAL A 287 -18.40 4.21 -15.38
CA VAL A 287 -19.10 3.82 -16.61
C VAL A 287 -18.37 2.67 -17.27
N THR A 288 -18.98 1.50 -17.26
CA THR A 288 -18.42 0.29 -17.89
C THR A 288 -19.35 -0.14 -19.02
N THR A 289 -18.83 -0.27 -20.22
CA THR A 289 -19.55 -0.88 -21.34
C THR A 289 -19.24 -2.38 -21.41
N PHE A 290 -20.08 -3.16 -22.07
CA PHE A 290 -19.80 -4.60 -22.26
C PHE A 290 -18.44 -4.82 -22.93
N LYS A 291 -18.07 -3.97 -23.88
CA LYS A 291 -16.78 -4.04 -24.58
C LYS A 291 -15.58 -3.84 -23.65
N ASP A 292 -15.76 -3.06 -22.60
CA ASP A 292 -14.68 -2.80 -21.62
C ASP A 292 -14.44 -4.02 -20.70
N ILE A 293 -15.40 -4.94 -20.58
CA ILE A 293 -15.35 -6.15 -19.74
C ILE A 293 -15.54 -7.45 -20.54
N GLU A 294 -15.49 -7.40 -21.87
CA GLU A 294 -15.75 -8.56 -22.71
C GLU A 294 -14.74 -9.68 -22.45
N ASP A 295 -13.47 -9.32 -22.21
CA ASP A 295 -12.41 -10.30 -21.92
C ASP A 295 -12.65 -10.95 -20.57
N GLU A 296 -13.02 -10.19 -19.52
CA GLU A 296 -13.35 -10.71 -18.19
C GLU A 296 -14.58 -11.61 -18.23
N VAL A 297 -15.62 -11.23 -18.99
CA VAL A 297 -16.80 -12.06 -19.19
C VAL A 297 -16.45 -13.34 -19.93
N THR A 298 -15.60 -13.25 -20.94
CA THR A 298 -15.13 -14.40 -21.69
C THR A 298 -14.30 -15.36 -20.82
N ASP A 299 -13.40 -14.81 -19.99
CA ASP A 299 -12.63 -15.59 -19.03
C ASP A 299 -13.55 -16.27 -18.00
N PHE A 300 -14.51 -15.52 -17.46
CA PHE A 300 -15.51 -16.07 -16.54
C PHE A 300 -16.33 -17.22 -17.16
N VAL A 301 -16.75 -17.08 -18.40
CA VAL A 301 -17.52 -18.14 -19.10
C VAL A 301 -16.66 -19.39 -19.33
N LYS A 302 -15.36 -19.23 -19.56
CA LYS A 302 -14.43 -20.35 -19.78
C LYS A 302 -13.98 -21.04 -18.50
N ASN A 303 -13.65 -20.26 -17.48
CA ASN A 303 -12.90 -20.71 -16.29
C ASN A 303 -13.71 -20.63 -14.99
N GLY A 304 -14.92 -20.02 -15.01
CA GLY A 304 -15.74 -19.81 -13.82
C GLY A 304 -15.23 -18.68 -12.94
N PHE A 305 -15.62 -18.68 -11.67
CA PHE A 305 -15.20 -17.70 -10.69
C PHE A 305 -13.70 -17.75 -10.42
N LYS A 306 -13.03 -16.60 -10.37
CA LYS A 306 -11.68 -16.52 -9.84
C LYS A 306 -11.67 -16.95 -8.37
N PRO A 307 -10.67 -17.69 -7.90
CA PRO A 307 -10.55 -18.02 -6.48
C PRO A 307 -10.41 -16.75 -5.65
N GLY A 308 -11.06 -16.75 -4.48
CA GLY A 308 -10.87 -15.66 -3.52
C GLY A 308 -9.53 -15.74 -2.83
N TYR A 309 -9.10 -14.62 -2.25
CA TYR A 309 -7.88 -14.55 -1.45
C TYR A 309 -8.08 -15.23 -0.09
N GLN A 310 -7.11 -16.04 0.31
CA GLN A 310 -7.11 -16.87 1.52
C GLN A 310 -5.99 -16.47 2.47
N ILE A 311 -6.14 -16.75 3.77
CA ILE A 311 -5.20 -16.31 4.81
C ILE A 311 -4.16 -17.36 5.20
N GLY A 312 -4.19 -18.53 4.60
CA GLY A 312 -3.30 -19.65 4.97
C GLY A 312 -3.70 -20.35 6.27
N LEU A 313 -4.98 -20.32 6.63
CA LEU A 313 -5.54 -20.98 7.81
C LEU A 313 -6.57 -22.02 7.34
N PRO A 314 -6.16 -23.28 7.10
CA PRO A 314 -6.89 -24.25 6.27
C PRO A 314 -8.38 -24.38 6.59
N ASN A 315 -8.73 -24.61 7.88
CA ASN A 315 -10.13 -24.77 8.29
C ASN A 315 -10.98 -23.51 8.14
N PHE A 316 -10.37 -22.33 8.02
CA PHE A 316 -11.06 -21.09 7.71
C PHE A 316 -11.10 -20.83 6.21
N ASP A 317 -10.01 -21.12 5.52
CA ASP A 317 -9.90 -20.99 4.07
C ASP A 317 -10.86 -21.93 3.32
N ASP A 318 -11.23 -23.07 3.93
CA ASP A 318 -12.26 -23.98 3.40
C ASP A 318 -13.67 -23.38 3.41
N ILE A 319 -13.95 -22.45 4.30
CA ILE A 319 -15.28 -21.87 4.49
C ILE A 319 -15.38 -20.40 4.08
N PHE A 320 -14.25 -19.72 3.82
CA PHE A 320 -14.24 -18.28 3.57
C PHE A 320 -13.00 -17.81 2.80
N SER A 321 -13.25 -17.00 1.81
CA SER A 321 -12.23 -16.23 1.08
C SER A 321 -12.78 -14.85 0.72
N THR A 322 -11.97 -13.95 0.17
CA THR A 322 -12.40 -12.59 -0.15
C THR A 322 -11.86 -12.10 -1.49
N TYR A 323 -12.45 -11.00 -1.99
CA TYR A 323 -11.84 -10.15 -2.99
C TYR A 323 -11.39 -8.82 -2.37
N THR A 324 -10.53 -8.08 -3.05
CA THR A 324 -10.29 -6.66 -2.76
C THR A 324 -11.48 -5.79 -3.21
N GLY A 325 -11.46 -4.50 -2.91
CA GLY A 325 -12.59 -3.61 -3.24
C GLY A 325 -13.82 -3.80 -2.36
N GLN A 326 -13.71 -4.57 -1.27
CA GLN A 326 -14.78 -4.97 -0.37
C GLN A 326 -14.46 -4.65 1.08
N PHE A 327 -15.46 -4.74 1.96
CA PHE A 327 -15.20 -4.67 3.39
C PHE A 327 -15.84 -5.85 4.15
N ILE A 328 -15.21 -6.21 5.26
CA ILE A 328 -15.61 -7.27 6.18
C ILE A 328 -15.99 -6.65 7.51
N THR A 329 -17.19 -6.94 8.00
CA THR A 329 -17.57 -6.60 9.37
C THR A 329 -17.24 -7.75 10.30
N VAL A 330 -16.44 -7.48 11.33
CA VAL A 330 -16.06 -8.47 12.36
C VAL A 330 -16.75 -8.11 13.68
N THR A 331 -17.59 -8.99 14.18
CA THR A 331 -18.33 -8.77 15.42
C THR A 331 -18.11 -9.89 16.45
N GLY A 332 -18.59 -9.71 17.66
CA GLY A 332 -18.49 -10.63 18.80
C GLY A 332 -18.51 -9.87 20.11
N ILE A 333 -18.78 -10.55 21.21
CA ILE A 333 -18.80 -9.94 22.53
C ILE A 333 -17.41 -9.35 22.91
N PRO A 334 -17.34 -8.40 23.85
CA PRO A 334 -16.05 -7.91 24.38
C PRO A 334 -15.15 -9.07 24.81
N SER A 335 -13.85 -8.95 24.57
CA SER A 335 -12.82 -9.96 24.89
C SER A 335 -12.93 -11.30 24.14
N SER A 336 -13.75 -11.42 23.09
CA SER A 336 -13.85 -12.63 22.28
C SER A 336 -12.64 -12.88 21.36
N GLY A 337 -11.74 -11.90 21.19
CA GLY A 337 -10.56 -12.03 20.35
C GLY A 337 -10.70 -11.47 18.93
N LYS A 338 -11.69 -10.60 18.66
CA LYS A 338 -11.94 -9.98 17.34
C LYS A 338 -10.70 -9.34 16.73
N SER A 339 -10.10 -8.41 17.44
CA SER A 339 -8.89 -7.68 16.98
C SER A 339 -7.73 -8.63 16.72
N ASP A 340 -7.52 -9.61 17.59
CA ASP A 340 -6.47 -10.63 17.40
C ASP A 340 -6.74 -11.54 16.20
N PHE A 341 -8.02 -11.80 15.88
CA PHE A 341 -8.39 -12.56 14.68
C PHE A 341 -8.21 -11.75 13.39
N VAL A 342 -8.55 -10.45 13.42
CA VAL A 342 -8.25 -9.53 12.32
C VAL A 342 -6.73 -9.43 12.09
N ASP A 343 -5.94 -9.31 13.17
CA ASP A 343 -4.48 -9.34 13.10
C ASP A 343 -3.98 -10.63 12.46
N GLN A 344 -4.60 -11.79 12.77
CA GLN A 344 -4.28 -13.07 12.14
C GLN A 344 -4.59 -13.06 10.63
N MET A 345 -5.75 -12.51 10.25
CA MET A 345 -6.14 -12.42 8.85
C MET A 345 -5.16 -11.56 8.04
N VAL A 346 -4.82 -10.37 8.52
CA VAL A 346 -3.91 -9.47 7.79
C VAL A 346 -2.48 -10.00 7.73
N VAL A 347 -2.02 -10.72 8.77
CA VAL A 347 -0.73 -11.43 8.73
C VAL A 347 -0.75 -12.55 7.70
N GLY A 348 -1.86 -13.27 7.58
CA GLY A 348 -2.06 -14.30 6.57
C GLY A 348 -2.05 -13.73 5.14
N TYR A 349 -2.80 -12.65 4.88
CA TYR A 349 -2.77 -11.99 3.58
C TYR A 349 -1.39 -11.42 3.24
N ASN A 350 -0.67 -10.89 4.24
CA ASN A 350 0.69 -10.44 4.01
C ASN A 350 1.62 -11.60 3.66
N ALA A 351 1.54 -12.72 4.36
CA ALA A 351 2.38 -13.91 4.12
C ALA A 351 2.12 -14.52 2.73
N ASN A 352 0.84 -14.59 2.31
CA ASN A 352 0.45 -15.24 1.06
C ASN A 352 0.61 -14.33 -0.17
N TYR A 353 0.36 -13.01 -0.02
CA TYR A 353 0.23 -12.09 -1.15
C TYR A 353 1.08 -10.81 -1.00
N GLY A 354 1.85 -10.66 0.07
CA GLY A 354 2.63 -9.45 0.34
C GLY A 354 1.78 -8.21 0.65
N TRP A 355 0.51 -8.36 1.03
CA TRP A 355 -0.38 -7.23 1.27
C TRP A 355 0.03 -6.43 2.49
N LYS A 356 0.24 -5.15 2.29
CA LYS A 356 0.54 -4.19 3.36
C LYS A 356 -0.76 -3.72 4.01
N THR A 357 -0.72 -3.47 5.32
CA THR A 357 -1.92 -3.13 6.11
C THR A 357 -1.74 -1.82 6.87
N ALA A 358 -2.77 -0.97 6.85
CA ALA A 358 -2.88 0.18 7.74
C ALA A 358 -3.92 -0.09 8.85
N PHE A 359 -3.62 0.34 10.07
CA PHE A 359 -4.47 0.17 11.24
C PHE A 359 -4.89 1.53 11.79
N ALA A 360 -6.18 1.79 11.85
CA ALA A 360 -6.79 2.84 12.66
C ALA A 360 -7.43 2.18 13.89
N SER A 361 -6.63 1.97 14.93
CA SER A 361 -7.00 1.14 16.10
C SER A 361 -6.78 1.89 17.41
N PRO A 362 -7.63 2.88 17.77
CA PRO A 362 -7.47 3.66 18.99
C PRO A 362 -7.56 2.86 20.29
N GLU A 363 -8.13 1.66 20.26
CA GLU A 363 -8.17 0.76 21.45
C GLU A 363 -6.90 -0.08 21.60
N ASN A 364 -6.09 -0.24 20.56
CA ASN A 364 -4.80 -0.93 20.62
C ASN A 364 -3.65 0.04 20.99
N ALA A 365 -3.91 0.95 21.90
CA ALA A 365 -2.91 1.86 22.44
C ALA A 365 -2.26 1.27 23.71
N PRO A 366 -0.97 1.53 23.96
CA PRO A 366 -0.03 2.24 23.08
C PRO A 366 0.40 1.40 21.87
N THR A 367 0.71 2.05 20.76
CA THR A 367 0.99 1.45 19.44
C THR A 367 2.06 0.35 19.46
N TYR A 368 3.07 0.45 20.33
CA TYR A 368 4.12 -0.57 20.42
C TYR A 368 3.59 -1.94 20.87
N LEU A 369 2.49 -1.99 21.66
CA LEU A 369 1.86 -3.26 22.05
C LEU A 369 1.19 -3.93 20.84
N HIS A 370 0.55 -3.16 19.99
CA HIS A 370 -0.04 -3.69 18.75
C HIS A 370 1.06 -4.16 17.78
N ALA A 371 2.10 -3.37 17.59
CA ALA A 371 3.26 -3.76 16.79
C ALA A 371 3.90 -5.06 17.31
N HIS A 372 4.02 -5.22 18.63
CA HIS A 372 4.52 -6.45 19.25
C HIS A 372 3.59 -7.66 19.02
N LYS A 373 2.26 -7.47 19.01
CA LYS A 373 1.32 -8.55 18.65
C LYS A 373 1.54 -9.04 17.21
N LEU A 374 1.67 -8.11 16.25
CA LEU A 374 1.96 -8.43 14.85
C LEU A 374 3.33 -9.08 14.69
N MET A 375 4.34 -8.56 15.39
CA MET A 375 5.67 -9.15 15.41
C MET A 375 5.65 -10.61 15.89
N ARG A 376 4.95 -10.93 16.98
CA ARG A 376 4.81 -12.30 17.49
C ARG A 376 4.15 -13.23 16.48
N LYS A 377 3.06 -12.77 15.84
CA LYS A 377 2.36 -13.54 14.81
C LYS A 377 3.25 -13.80 13.61
N THR A 378 4.05 -12.82 13.20
CA THR A 378 5.03 -12.97 12.11
C THR A 378 6.17 -13.91 12.52
N TRP A 379 6.70 -13.73 13.73
CA TRP A 379 7.80 -14.53 14.27
C TRP A 379 7.42 -16.03 14.45
N GLY A 380 6.18 -16.28 14.83
CA GLY A 380 5.68 -17.61 15.16
C GLY A 380 5.98 -18.07 16.60
N ASP A 381 6.55 -17.20 17.44
CA ASP A 381 6.83 -17.43 18.87
C ASP A 381 6.90 -16.09 19.62
N MET A 382 7.10 -16.12 20.95
CA MET A 382 7.34 -14.96 21.79
C MET A 382 8.81 -14.55 21.70
N PRO A 383 9.14 -13.37 21.13
CA PRO A 383 10.50 -12.86 21.16
C PRO A 383 10.96 -12.64 22.60
N THR A 384 12.21 -12.95 22.90
CA THR A 384 12.84 -12.81 24.21
C THR A 384 13.91 -11.74 24.20
N ARG A 385 14.42 -11.37 25.39
CA ARG A 385 15.51 -10.39 25.50
C ARG A 385 16.79 -10.82 24.76
N SER A 386 17.04 -12.13 24.65
CA SER A 386 18.21 -12.68 23.97
C SER A 386 18.11 -12.59 22.43
N ASP A 387 16.90 -12.42 21.91
CA ASP A 387 16.69 -12.31 20.45
C ASP A 387 16.98 -10.90 19.92
N ILE A 388 16.99 -9.89 20.81
CA ILE A 388 17.16 -8.47 20.44
C ILE A 388 18.51 -8.26 19.76
N GLY A 389 18.48 -7.70 18.56
CA GLY A 389 19.67 -7.43 17.74
C GLY A 389 20.21 -8.65 16.96
N GLY A 390 19.60 -9.83 17.14
CA GLY A 390 19.92 -11.00 16.34
C GLY A 390 19.35 -10.90 14.91
N SER A 391 19.84 -11.79 14.02
CA SER A 391 19.42 -11.79 12.60
C SER A 391 17.90 -11.88 12.42
N LYS A 392 17.25 -12.81 13.11
CA LYS A 392 15.79 -12.98 13.04
C LYS A 392 15.04 -11.77 13.60
N TRP A 393 15.56 -11.13 14.67
CA TRP A 393 14.97 -9.89 15.20
C TRP A 393 14.99 -8.78 14.16
N ASN A 394 16.12 -8.56 13.51
CA ASN A 394 16.28 -7.52 12.51
C ASN A 394 15.38 -7.80 11.30
N GLU A 395 15.35 -9.04 10.81
CA GLU A 395 14.48 -9.47 9.71
C GLU A 395 12.99 -9.22 10.02
N VAL A 396 12.51 -9.68 11.16
CA VAL A 396 11.08 -9.54 11.52
C VAL A 396 10.74 -8.08 11.86
N SER A 397 11.65 -7.33 12.47
CA SER A 397 11.44 -5.90 12.74
C SER A 397 11.34 -5.10 11.45
N GLU A 398 12.21 -5.38 10.48
CA GLU A 398 12.14 -4.76 9.14
C GLU A 398 10.85 -5.17 8.42
N HIS A 399 10.47 -6.43 8.48
CA HIS A 399 9.22 -6.92 7.91
C HIS A 399 8.01 -6.18 8.49
N VAL A 400 7.93 -6.03 9.83
CA VAL A 400 6.83 -5.31 10.50
C VAL A 400 6.81 -3.84 10.09
N ASN A 401 7.98 -3.19 10.02
CA ASN A 401 8.11 -1.79 9.61
C ASN A 401 7.64 -1.55 8.17
N ASP A 402 7.97 -2.47 7.27
CA ASP A 402 7.68 -2.31 5.84
C ASP A 402 6.22 -2.66 5.46
N ASN A 403 5.52 -3.41 6.31
CA ASN A 403 4.21 -3.98 5.96
C ASN A 403 3.04 -3.50 6.83
N TYR A 404 3.30 -2.95 8.04
CA TYR A 404 2.23 -2.57 8.95
C TYR A 404 2.35 -1.11 9.38
N PHE A 405 1.33 -0.31 9.07
CA PHE A 405 1.30 1.13 9.31
C PHE A 405 0.22 1.48 10.32
N PHE A 406 0.58 2.24 11.35
CA PHE A 406 -0.34 2.63 12.41
C PHE A 406 -0.77 4.08 12.20
N ILE A 407 -2.06 4.29 11.97
CA ILE A 407 -2.66 5.61 11.90
C ILE A 407 -2.93 6.03 13.35
N ASP A 408 -2.09 6.91 13.86
CA ASP A 408 -2.19 7.44 15.22
C ASP A 408 -2.51 8.94 15.17
N MET A 409 -3.65 9.31 15.73
CA MET A 409 -4.20 10.67 15.66
C MET A 409 -4.82 11.07 17.01
N ASP A 410 -4.74 12.33 17.37
CA ASP A 410 -5.38 12.87 18.59
C ASP A 410 -6.90 12.75 18.54
N LYS A 411 -7.49 12.89 17.36
CA LYS A 411 -8.93 12.73 17.11
C LYS A 411 -9.16 11.88 15.86
N TYR A 412 -9.94 10.84 16.03
CA TYR A 412 -10.30 9.94 14.96
C TYR A 412 -11.68 10.32 14.40
N SER A 413 -11.74 10.70 13.11
CA SER A 413 -12.95 10.73 12.31
C SER A 413 -12.82 9.76 11.14
N LEU A 414 -13.94 9.27 10.59
CA LEU A 414 -13.88 8.40 9.43
C LEU A 414 -13.18 9.08 8.26
N GLU A 415 -13.53 10.34 7.99
CA GLU A 415 -12.95 11.11 6.90
C GLU A 415 -11.42 11.23 7.03
N SER A 416 -10.91 11.52 8.24
CA SER A 416 -9.48 11.61 8.48
C SER A 416 -8.77 10.27 8.32
N VAL A 417 -9.40 9.15 8.75
CA VAL A 417 -8.88 7.79 8.58
C VAL A 417 -8.82 7.42 7.09
N LEU A 418 -9.91 7.64 6.35
CA LEU A 418 -9.96 7.32 4.92
C LEU A 418 -8.97 8.19 4.11
N ARG A 419 -8.81 9.48 4.46
CA ARG A 419 -7.79 10.34 3.84
C ARG A 419 -6.38 9.81 4.08
N LYS A 420 -6.04 9.41 5.32
CA LYS A 420 -4.74 8.79 5.63
C LYS A 420 -4.59 7.41 4.98
N GLY A 421 -5.67 6.64 4.90
CA GLY A 421 -5.71 5.40 4.13
C GLY A 421 -5.37 5.63 2.66
N ALA A 422 -5.99 6.62 2.01
CA ALA A 422 -5.71 6.98 0.62
C ALA A 422 -4.24 7.44 0.42
N GLU A 423 -3.71 8.22 1.35
CA GLU A 423 -2.28 8.60 1.34
C GLU A 423 -1.38 7.37 1.43
N LEU A 424 -1.70 6.42 2.33
CA LEU A 424 -0.95 5.17 2.48
C LEU A 424 -1.11 4.23 1.28
N VAL A 425 -2.27 4.23 0.62
CA VAL A 425 -2.41 3.54 -0.68
C VAL A 425 -1.43 4.11 -1.69
N LYS A 426 -1.44 5.43 -1.89
CA LYS A 426 -0.58 6.11 -2.86
C LYS A 426 0.91 5.95 -2.55
N ARG A 427 1.32 6.19 -1.28
CA ARG A 427 2.73 6.22 -0.88
C ARG A 427 3.32 4.86 -0.50
N LYS A 428 2.51 3.91 0.00
CA LYS A 428 2.97 2.62 0.54
C LYS A 428 2.33 1.40 -0.10
N GLY A 429 1.31 1.59 -0.93
CA GLY A 429 0.65 0.51 -1.62
C GLY A 429 -0.16 -0.42 -0.71
N ILE A 430 -0.73 0.09 0.40
CA ILE A 430 -1.53 -0.78 1.28
C ILE A 430 -2.69 -1.43 0.52
N LYS A 431 -2.96 -2.69 0.84
CA LYS A 431 -4.09 -3.47 0.33
C LYS A 431 -5.13 -3.76 1.41
N CYS A 432 -4.80 -3.57 2.69
CA CYS A 432 -5.72 -3.73 3.81
C CYS A 432 -5.80 -2.45 4.63
N LEU A 433 -7.02 -2.11 5.10
CA LEU A 433 -7.28 -1.07 6.09
C LEU A 433 -8.08 -1.69 7.23
N VAL A 434 -7.64 -1.50 8.48
CA VAL A 434 -8.34 -1.98 9.68
C VAL A 434 -8.89 -0.79 10.45
N ILE A 435 -10.18 -0.82 10.74
CA ILE A 435 -10.91 0.14 11.58
C ILE A 435 -11.36 -0.60 12.84
N ASP A 436 -10.71 -0.36 13.98
CA ASP A 436 -10.91 -1.11 15.21
C ASP A 436 -10.91 -0.21 16.47
N PRO A 437 -12.08 0.04 17.06
CA PRO A 437 -13.42 -0.33 16.58
C PRO A 437 -14.16 0.86 15.94
N PHE A 438 -15.22 0.54 15.19
CA PHE A 438 -16.15 1.50 14.60
C PHE A 438 -16.64 2.60 15.53
N ASN A 439 -17.00 2.25 16.77
CA ASN A 439 -17.60 3.19 17.73
C ASN A 439 -16.61 4.24 18.27
N LYS A 440 -15.32 4.09 18.05
CA LYS A 440 -14.27 5.06 18.43
C LYS A 440 -13.86 5.99 17.29
N ILE A 441 -14.23 5.64 16.07
CA ILE A 441 -13.90 6.39 14.84
C ILE A 441 -15.18 6.99 14.30
N ARG A 442 -15.58 8.14 14.82
CA ARG A 442 -16.82 8.83 14.48
C ARG A 442 -16.56 10.26 14.03
N ASP A 443 -17.36 10.72 13.10
CA ASP A 443 -17.45 12.14 12.79
C ASP A 443 -18.12 12.87 13.96
N ILE A 444 -17.44 13.86 14.52
CA ILE A 444 -17.79 14.51 15.80
C ILE A 444 -19.10 15.32 15.68
N ASP A 445 -19.42 15.77 14.49
CA ASP A 445 -20.57 16.64 14.21
C ASP A 445 -21.88 15.90 13.92
N CYS A 446 -21.86 14.56 14.00
CA CYS A 446 -23.07 13.78 13.77
C CYS A 446 -24.00 13.87 14.97
N LYS A 447 -25.04 14.70 14.87
CA LYS A 447 -26.15 14.70 15.82
C LYS A 447 -26.84 13.34 15.73
N THR A 448 -26.80 12.58 16.81
CA THR A 448 -27.16 11.17 16.92
C THR A 448 -28.67 10.87 16.89
N GLU A 449 -29.48 11.67 16.22
CA GLU A 449 -30.94 11.44 16.20
C GLU A 449 -31.34 10.28 15.28
N ASP A 450 -30.51 9.95 14.27
CA ASP A 450 -30.73 8.80 13.38
C ASP A 450 -29.48 7.93 13.23
N VAL A 451 -29.35 6.95 14.14
CA VAL A 451 -28.20 6.03 14.16
C VAL A 451 -28.14 5.18 12.88
N ASN A 452 -29.28 4.83 12.32
CA ASN A 452 -29.34 3.98 11.15
C ASN A 452 -28.82 4.73 9.92
N ARG A 453 -29.32 5.94 9.71
CA ARG A 453 -28.84 6.81 8.63
C ARG A 453 -27.33 7.06 8.74
N TYR A 454 -26.83 7.37 9.93
CA TYR A 454 -25.40 7.55 10.17
C TYR A 454 -24.61 6.29 9.81
N THR A 455 -25.08 5.11 10.22
CA THR A 455 -24.44 3.84 9.93
C THR A 455 -24.37 3.60 8.41
N MET A 456 -25.47 3.83 7.68
CA MET A 456 -25.49 3.71 6.22
C MET A 456 -24.50 4.65 5.53
N GLU A 457 -24.49 5.94 5.91
CA GLU A 457 -23.55 6.92 5.35
C GLU A 457 -22.09 6.52 5.63
N TYR A 458 -21.80 6.02 6.82
CA TYR A 458 -20.48 5.54 7.23
C TYR A 458 -20.04 4.35 6.37
N LEU A 459 -20.87 3.33 6.23
CA LEU A 459 -20.57 2.12 5.47
C LEU A 459 -20.47 2.43 3.97
N THR A 460 -21.30 3.34 3.45
CA THR A 460 -21.21 3.79 2.06
C THR A 460 -19.88 4.47 1.76
N LYS A 461 -19.39 5.35 2.64
CA LYS A 461 -18.07 5.99 2.48
C LYS A 461 -16.95 4.96 2.43
N ILE A 462 -17.02 3.92 3.29
CA ILE A 462 -16.03 2.83 3.29
C ILE A 462 -16.11 2.00 2.01
N GLU A 463 -17.32 1.66 1.56
CA GLU A 463 -17.53 0.93 0.32
C GLU A 463 -16.94 1.68 -0.88
N MET A 464 -17.20 2.97 -0.98
CA MET A 464 -16.62 3.83 -2.03
C MET A 464 -15.08 3.85 -1.96
N PHE A 465 -14.53 3.94 -0.75
CA PHE A 465 -13.08 3.88 -0.54
C PHE A 465 -12.50 2.55 -1.00
N CYS A 466 -13.12 1.42 -0.60
CA CYS A 466 -12.68 0.08 -0.99
C CYS A 466 -12.66 -0.08 -2.50
N LYS A 467 -13.73 0.32 -3.19
CA LYS A 467 -13.86 0.25 -4.65
C LYS A 467 -12.86 1.15 -5.37
N LYS A 468 -12.74 2.42 -4.91
CA LYS A 468 -11.83 3.40 -5.53
C LYS A 468 -10.37 2.98 -5.47
N TYR A 469 -9.95 2.42 -4.35
CA TYR A 469 -8.53 2.11 -4.11
C TYR A 469 -8.21 0.62 -4.17
N ASP A 470 -9.17 -0.22 -4.49
CA ASP A 470 -9.05 -1.68 -4.51
C ASP A 470 -8.41 -2.22 -3.22
N VAL A 471 -8.98 -1.82 -2.09
CA VAL A 471 -8.53 -2.15 -0.73
C VAL A 471 -9.55 -3.03 -0.04
N LEU A 472 -9.10 -4.03 0.72
CA LEU A 472 -9.92 -4.79 1.65
C LEU A 472 -9.96 -4.05 2.99
N THR A 473 -11.16 -3.66 3.45
CA THR A 473 -11.32 -2.98 4.73
C THR A 473 -11.95 -3.89 5.78
N PHE A 474 -11.35 -3.96 6.97
CA PHE A 474 -11.91 -4.63 8.14
C PHE A 474 -12.55 -3.61 9.06
N ILE A 475 -13.77 -3.86 9.50
CA ILE A 475 -14.48 -3.02 10.45
C ILE A 475 -14.83 -3.88 11.66
N VAL A 476 -14.17 -3.61 12.79
CA VAL A 476 -14.51 -4.26 14.06
C VAL A 476 -15.64 -3.50 14.71
N ALA A 477 -16.77 -4.17 14.93
CA ALA A 477 -17.97 -3.58 15.51
C ALA A 477 -18.47 -4.39 16.72
N HIS A 478 -18.74 -3.70 17.82
CA HIS A 478 -19.26 -4.34 19.02
C HIS A 478 -20.78 -4.48 18.94
N PRO A 479 -21.36 -5.61 19.38
CA PRO A 479 -22.78 -5.75 19.53
C PRO A 479 -23.31 -4.80 20.62
N THR A 480 -24.58 -4.49 20.54
CA THR A 480 -25.32 -3.84 21.63
C THR A 480 -25.32 -4.71 22.89
N LYS A 481 -25.83 -4.20 23.99
CA LYS A 481 -25.91 -4.96 25.23
C LYS A 481 -26.70 -6.27 25.02
N MET A 482 -25.99 -7.38 25.15
CA MET A 482 -26.57 -8.73 25.04
C MET A 482 -27.11 -9.19 26.40
N TYR A 483 -28.24 -9.88 26.38
CA TYR A 483 -28.82 -10.46 27.58
C TYR A 483 -28.40 -11.94 27.71
N LYS A 484 -28.38 -12.41 28.94
CA LYS A 484 -28.17 -13.85 29.21
C LYS A 484 -29.51 -14.59 29.04
N ASP A 485 -29.44 -15.77 28.48
CA ASP A 485 -30.57 -16.69 28.44
C ASP A 485 -30.96 -17.21 29.84
N GLY A 486 -32.01 -18.04 29.93
CA GLY A 486 -32.46 -18.65 31.19
C GLY A 486 -31.41 -19.55 31.84
N ASN A 487 -30.37 -19.96 31.13
CA ASN A 487 -29.24 -20.77 31.63
C ASN A 487 -28.00 -19.90 31.97
N GLY A 488 -28.11 -18.57 31.86
CA GLY A 488 -27.02 -17.65 32.17
C GLY A 488 -25.98 -17.52 31.05
N LYS A 489 -26.21 -18.12 29.87
CA LYS A 489 -25.34 -18.05 28.71
C LYS A 489 -25.72 -16.87 27.81
N ILE A 490 -24.73 -16.13 27.31
CA ILE A 490 -24.98 -15.06 26.33
C ILE A 490 -25.12 -15.70 24.96
N GLU A 491 -26.21 -15.39 24.24
CA GLU A 491 -26.39 -15.83 22.86
C GLU A 491 -25.28 -15.28 21.96
N GLU A 492 -24.97 -16.02 20.90
CA GLU A 492 -24.02 -15.58 19.91
C GLU A 492 -24.57 -14.36 19.16
N PRO A 493 -23.85 -13.22 19.14
CA PRO A 493 -24.33 -12.06 18.43
C PRO A 493 -24.33 -12.29 16.93
N THR A 494 -25.35 -11.77 16.27
CA THR A 494 -25.45 -11.63 14.82
C THR A 494 -25.11 -10.20 14.41
N MET A 495 -25.12 -9.93 13.12
CA MET A 495 -24.92 -8.55 12.63
C MET A 495 -26.07 -7.61 13.03
N TYR A 496 -27.26 -8.13 13.21
CA TYR A 496 -28.43 -7.35 13.70
C TYR A 496 -28.26 -6.85 15.13
N ASN A 497 -27.37 -7.47 15.90
CA ASN A 497 -27.08 -7.05 17.26
C ASN A 497 -26.09 -5.88 17.35
N ILE A 498 -25.47 -5.47 16.23
CA ILE A 498 -24.60 -4.29 16.19
C ILE A 498 -25.47 -3.05 16.25
N LYS A 499 -25.02 -1.97 16.88
CA LYS A 499 -25.74 -0.70 16.92
C LYS A 499 -25.88 -0.14 15.49
N GLY A 500 -27.11 0.06 15.04
CA GLY A 500 -27.45 0.35 13.63
C GLY A 500 -27.97 -0.90 12.88
N GLY A 501 -28.07 -2.03 13.56
CA GLY A 501 -28.85 -3.24 13.22
C GLY A 501 -28.78 -3.71 11.78
N GLY A 502 -29.90 -3.62 11.09
CA GLY A 502 -30.10 -4.12 9.73
C GLY A 502 -29.14 -3.54 8.69
N GLU A 503 -28.75 -2.27 8.84
CA GLU A 503 -27.83 -1.58 7.92
C GLU A 503 -26.47 -2.28 7.82
N TRP A 504 -25.98 -2.87 8.91
CA TRP A 504 -24.75 -3.67 8.87
C TRP A 504 -24.91 -4.92 8.02
N TYR A 505 -26.05 -5.60 8.17
CA TYR A 505 -26.31 -6.79 7.36
C TYR A 505 -26.51 -6.43 5.89
N ASP A 506 -27.23 -5.36 5.61
CA ASP A 506 -27.56 -4.96 4.24
C ASP A 506 -26.32 -4.46 3.48
N ALA A 507 -25.55 -3.58 4.08
CA ALA A 507 -24.41 -2.91 3.41
C ALA A 507 -23.14 -3.77 3.30
N CYS A 508 -22.86 -4.66 4.26
CA CYS A 508 -21.59 -5.38 4.25
C CYS A 508 -21.53 -6.47 3.17
N TYR A 509 -20.34 -6.67 2.63
CA TYR A 509 -20.05 -7.80 1.74
C TYR A 509 -19.92 -9.10 2.54
N HIS A 510 -19.21 -9.03 3.65
CA HIS A 510 -18.91 -10.17 4.50
C HIS A 510 -19.08 -9.82 5.97
N GLY A 511 -19.61 -10.75 6.73
CA GLY A 511 -19.77 -10.67 8.19
C GLY A 511 -19.14 -11.87 8.87
N ILE A 512 -18.28 -11.64 9.86
CA ILE A 512 -17.64 -12.68 10.64
C ILE A 512 -17.94 -12.46 12.12
N LEU A 513 -18.40 -13.51 12.79
CA LEU A 513 -18.47 -13.58 14.26
C LEU A 513 -17.19 -14.23 14.79
N VAL A 514 -16.56 -13.58 15.76
CA VAL A 514 -15.51 -14.22 16.57
C VAL A 514 -16.06 -14.45 17.98
N HIS A 515 -16.16 -15.71 18.35
CA HIS A 515 -16.68 -16.13 19.66
C HIS A 515 -15.65 -16.99 20.41
N ARG A 516 -15.45 -16.68 21.67
CA ARG A 516 -14.55 -17.46 22.56
C ARG A 516 -15.38 -18.27 23.56
N ASP A 517 -15.17 -19.56 23.56
CA ASP A 517 -15.62 -20.45 24.61
C ASP A 517 -14.52 -20.58 25.67
N TYR A 518 -14.77 -20.02 26.85
CA TYR A 518 -13.79 -20.02 27.94
C TYR A 518 -13.69 -21.39 28.63
N ASP A 519 -14.76 -22.17 28.63
CA ASP A 519 -14.79 -23.49 29.27
C ASP A 519 -14.05 -24.51 28.39
N ALA A 520 -14.33 -24.53 27.10
CA ALA A 520 -13.65 -25.37 26.11
C ALA A 520 -12.24 -24.83 25.72
N LYS A 521 -11.89 -23.59 26.11
CA LYS A 521 -10.66 -22.89 25.70
C LYS A 521 -10.46 -22.82 24.19
N THR A 522 -11.54 -22.70 23.46
CA THR A 522 -11.56 -22.63 22.00
C THR A 522 -12.06 -21.25 21.52
N VAL A 523 -11.72 -20.92 20.30
CA VAL A 523 -12.25 -19.74 19.59
C VAL A 523 -12.88 -20.22 18.29
N LYS A 524 -14.05 -19.68 18.01
CA LYS A 524 -14.80 -19.98 16.79
C LYS A 524 -14.87 -18.71 15.94
N ALA A 525 -14.58 -18.86 14.64
CA ALA A 525 -14.96 -17.89 13.62
C ALA A 525 -16.13 -18.45 12.81
N LYS A 526 -17.23 -17.70 12.75
CA LYS A 526 -18.44 -18.07 12.02
C LYS A 526 -18.73 -17.05 10.92
N VAL A 527 -18.98 -17.55 9.73
CA VAL A 527 -19.41 -16.72 8.59
C VAL A 527 -20.86 -16.35 8.78
N LEU A 528 -21.13 -15.08 9.14
CA LEU A 528 -22.49 -14.56 9.32
C LEU A 528 -23.11 -14.13 7.99
N LYS A 529 -22.28 -13.64 7.06
CA LYS A 529 -22.68 -13.23 5.72
C LYS A 529 -21.51 -13.38 4.75
N VAL A 530 -21.82 -13.91 3.58
CA VAL A 530 -20.99 -13.81 2.38
C VAL A 530 -21.88 -13.42 1.21
N LYS A 531 -21.50 -12.36 0.47
CA LYS A 531 -22.33 -11.83 -0.63
C LYS A 531 -22.25 -12.70 -1.88
N PHE A 532 -21.08 -13.27 -2.16
CA PHE A 532 -20.84 -14.10 -3.34
C PHE A 532 -20.60 -15.54 -2.91
N GLN A 533 -21.45 -16.46 -3.37
CA GLN A 533 -21.44 -17.86 -2.94
C GLN A 533 -20.10 -18.61 -3.18
N ASN A 534 -19.34 -18.18 -4.20
CA ASN A 534 -18.03 -18.75 -4.47
C ASN A 534 -16.94 -18.36 -3.45
N LEU A 535 -17.21 -17.41 -2.56
CA LEU A 535 -16.26 -16.95 -1.55
C LEU A 535 -16.45 -17.60 -0.17
N GLY A 536 -17.53 -18.34 0.02
CA GLY A 536 -17.77 -19.04 1.29
C GLY A 536 -19.21 -19.41 1.50
N GLU A 537 -19.49 -19.97 2.67
CA GLU A 537 -20.81 -20.49 3.05
C GLU A 537 -21.35 -19.76 4.29
N ASN A 538 -22.58 -19.21 4.18
CA ASN A 538 -23.26 -18.58 5.30
C ASN A 538 -23.58 -19.60 6.40
N GLY A 539 -23.17 -19.28 7.62
CA GLY A 539 -23.37 -20.15 8.79
C GLY A 539 -22.23 -21.12 9.04
N ALA A 540 -21.30 -21.30 8.10
CA ALA A 540 -20.13 -22.15 8.30
C ALA A 540 -19.23 -21.66 9.43
N GLU A 541 -18.59 -22.59 10.13
CA GLU A 541 -17.82 -22.32 11.35
C GLU A 541 -16.44 -22.97 11.27
N ALA A 542 -15.42 -22.22 11.70
CA ALA A 542 -14.07 -22.73 11.89
C ALA A 542 -13.66 -22.60 13.36
N HIS A 543 -13.03 -23.63 13.89
CA HIS A 543 -12.65 -23.70 15.29
C HIS A 543 -11.14 -23.67 15.47
N PHE A 544 -10.68 -22.98 16.53
CA PHE A 544 -9.27 -22.73 16.81
C PHE A 544 -8.94 -22.90 18.27
N LYS A 545 -7.66 -23.19 18.54
CA LYS A 545 -7.02 -22.95 19.82
C LYS A 545 -6.14 -21.71 19.73
N TRP A 546 -6.14 -20.93 20.81
CA TRP A 546 -5.23 -19.80 20.95
C TRP A 546 -3.87 -20.28 21.44
N GLU A 547 -2.84 -20.05 20.64
CA GLU A 547 -1.46 -20.32 21.05
C GLU A 547 -0.85 -19.10 21.72
N HIS A 548 -0.57 -19.25 23.01
CA HIS A 548 -0.17 -18.09 23.83
C HIS A 548 1.16 -17.48 23.43
N LYS A 549 2.15 -18.27 22.96
CA LYS A 549 3.49 -17.79 22.61
C LYS A 549 3.47 -16.95 21.34
N SER A 550 3.02 -17.49 20.24
CA SER A 550 2.96 -16.81 18.94
C SER A 550 1.81 -15.79 18.86
N GLY A 551 0.79 -15.94 19.69
CA GLY A 551 -0.46 -15.18 19.57
C GLY A 551 -1.27 -15.58 18.33
N ARG A 552 -1.07 -16.78 17.78
CA ARG A 552 -1.77 -17.30 16.61
C ARG A 552 -3.01 -18.11 17.00
N PHE A 553 -3.97 -18.13 16.11
CA PHE A 553 -5.06 -19.09 16.11
C PHE A 553 -4.61 -20.32 15.32
N ILE A 554 -4.65 -21.47 15.98
CA ILE A 554 -4.26 -22.75 15.39
C ILE A 554 -5.52 -23.57 15.13
N PRO A 555 -5.69 -24.18 13.95
CA PRO A 555 -6.84 -25.00 13.62
C PRO A 555 -7.12 -26.06 14.69
N HIS A 556 -8.38 -26.21 15.07
CA HIS A 556 -8.82 -27.20 16.04
C HIS A 556 -10.02 -27.97 15.50
N VAL A 557 -9.85 -29.27 15.36
CA VAL A 557 -10.93 -30.18 14.99
C VAL A 557 -11.67 -30.60 16.28
N LEU A 558 -12.97 -30.36 16.32
CA LEU A 558 -13.79 -30.80 17.44
C LEU A 558 -13.90 -32.33 17.47
N PRO A 559 -13.83 -33.00 18.64
CA PRO A 559 -14.06 -34.42 18.75
C PRO A 559 -15.44 -34.78 18.16
N GLY A 560 -15.48 -35.62 17.15
CA GLY A 560 -16.71 -36.03 16.43
C GLY A 560 -16.90 -35.38 15.06
N MET A 561 -16.10 -34.38 14.68
CA MET A 561 -15.94 -33.96 13.28
C MET A 561 -14.70 -34.68 12.73
N ALA A 562 -14.81 -35.94 12.42
CA ALA A 562 -13.77 -36.67 11.69
C ALA A 562 -13.67 -36.09 10.26
N GLU A 563 -12.44 -36.05 9.72
CA GLU A 563 -12.16 -35.77 8.30
C GLU A 563 -13.22 -36.45 7.43
N GLY A 564 -13.82 -35.66 6.53
CA GLY A 564 -15.03 -36.00 5.81
C GLY A 564 -15.09 -37.49 5.39
N GLU A 565 -16.02 -38.22 5.96
CA GLU A 565 -16.46 -39.48 5.37
C GLU A 565 -16.90 -39.14 3.94
N LYS A 566 -16.15 -39.66 2.96
CA LYS A 566 -16.59 -39.64 1.57
C LYS A 566 -17.96 -40.30 1.53
N MET A 567 -18.95 -39.58 1.07
CA MET A 567 -20.30 -40.15 0.95
C MET A 567 -20.27 -41.28 -0.08
N PRO A 568 -21.09 -42.35 0.12
CA PRO A 568 -21.06 -43.53 -0.74
C PRO A 568 -21.37 -43.28 -2.22
N TRP A 569 -21.65 -42.04 -2.60
CA TRP A 569 -21.92 -41.60 -3.97
C TRP A 569 -20.87 -40.62 -4.55
N GLU A 570 -19.79 -40.33 -3.84
CA GLU A 570 -18.59 -39.69 -4.35
C GLU A 570 -17.55 -40.72 -4.77
#